data_a01611d32e8a2604f40420e804763978
#
_entry.id   a01611d32e8a2604f40420e804763978
#
_cell.length_a   1.000
_cell.length_b   1.000
_cell.length_c   1.000
_cell.angle_alpha   90.00
_cell.angle_beta   90.00
_cell.angle_gamma   90.00
#
_symmetry.space_group_name_H-M   'P 1'
#
loop_
_entity.id
_entity.type
_entity.pdbx_description
1 polymer ?
#
loop_
_entity_poly.entity_id
_entity_poly.type
_entity_poly.pdbx_seq_one_letter_code
_entity_poly.pdbx_strand_id
1 'polypeptide(L)'
;MPDNFRKATLRHCVAEVARRLTEANLWFGHGTDNAWDEALWLVMCAAEIPVSEKVIDWQQALSTAQGCAVTKLANERITSRQPLAYLVGHAWFAGYCFDVDSRVIVPRSHLGEWIVEQLRPWLDPASVTEALDLCTGSGCIAIALALEFPEARVDATDLSAQALVVANQNVERHGVTDRVHLFEGDLLEPISDRCYDLIVCNPPYVDAETMATLPTEYRHEPAIAFAGGEDGLTVVRRLLADGEPRRMGGGSLLVEVGAAASQVELAWPTVPFTWLVSGNGEPVIFLLSKEELRLHQHKFAKC
;
A
#
# COMPACT_ATOMS: atom_id res chain seq x y z
N MET A 1 36.50 -7.84 0.80
CA MET A 1 36.20 -6.62 1.60
C MET A 1 36.19 -7.00 3.07
N PRO A 2 36.71 -6.17 3.98
CA PRO A 2 36.80 -6.57 5.38
C PRO A 2 35.40 -6.76 5.96
N ASP A 3 35.27 -7.84 6.75
CA ASP A 3 34.10 -8.26 7.52
C ASP A 3 33.78 -7.23 8.62
N ASN A 4 33.19 -6.09 8.27
CA ASN A 4 32.97 -4.97 9.22
C ASN A 4 31.96 -5.27 10.33
N PHE A 5 31.18 -6.35 10.24
CA PHE A 5 30.11 -6.64 11.21
C PHE A 5 30.41 -7.79 12.17
N ARG A 6 31.65 -8.36 12.16
CA ARG A 6 32.01 -9.41 13.13
C ARG A 6 32.03 -8.86 14.57
N LYS A 7 31.14 -9.35 15.43
CA LYS A 7 30.98 -8.89 16.83
C LYS A 7 30.65 -7.41 16.99
N ALA A 8 30.16 -6.76 15.92
CA ALA A 8 29.64 -5.41 16.00
C ALA A 8 28.29 -5.40 16.73
N THR A 9 27.98 -4.31 17.43
CA THR A 9 26.67 -4.11 18.03
C THR A 9 25.61 -3.87 16.96
N LEU A 10 24.35 -4.16 17.26
CA LEU A 10 23.21 -3.89 16.38
C LEU A 10 23.24 -2.44 15.90
N ARG A 11 23.44 -1.48 16.84
CA ARG A 11 23.53 -0.05 16.51
C ARG A 11 24.63 0.27 15.50
N HIS A 12 25.81 -0.34 15.65
CA HIS A 12 26.93 -0.14 14.72
C HIS A 12 26.59 -0.70 13.33
N CYS A 13 25.97 -1.88 13.29
CA CYS A 13 25.57 -2.51 12.01
C CYS A 13 24.54 -1.64 11.27
N VAL A 14 23.50 -1.15 11.97
CA VAL A 14 22.49 -0.26 11.38
C VAL A 14 23.12 1.03 10.86
N ALA A 15 23.97 1.68 11.67
CA ALA A 15 24.65 2.93 11.27
C ALA A 15 25.52 2.74 10.01
N GLU A 16 26.30 1.65 9.97
CA GLU A 16 27.16 1.37 8.82
C GLU A 16 26.37 0.98 7.58
N VAL A 17 25.30 0.20 7.71
CA VAL A 17 24.40 -0.12 6.58
C VAL A 17 23.75 1.17 6.08
N ALA A 18 23.18 2.02 6.95
CA ALA A 18 22.55 3.28 6.58
C ALA A 18 23.52 4.20 5.81
N ARG A 19 24.78 4.32 6.28
CA ARG A 19 25.83 5.06 5.59
C ARG A 19 26.05 4.52 4.17
N ARG A 20 26.13 3.20 4.01
CA ARG A 20 26.37 2.55 2.71
C ARG A 20 25.19 2.73 1.74
N LEU A 21 23.95 2.62 2.22
CA LEU A 21 22.73 2.86 1.42
C LEU A 21 22.70 4.31 0.94
N THR A 22 23.05 5.27 1.83
CA THR A 22 23.14 6.69 1.48
C THR A 22 24.23 6.96 0.44
N GLU A 23 25.45 6.41 0.63
CA GLU A 23 26.56 6.57 -0.33
C GLU A 23 26.28 5.94 -1.69
N ALA A 24 25.45 4.89 -1.74
CA ALA A 24 24.99 4.28 -2.98
C ALA A 24 23.87 5.10 -3.67
N ASN A 25 23.46 6.20 -3.07
CA ASN A 25 22.38 7.07 -3.57
C ASN A 25 21.11 6.26 -3.93
N LEU A 26 20.69 5.38 -3.02
CA LEU A 26 19.45 4.61 -3.16
C LEU A 26 18.24 5.51 -2.90
N TRP A 27 17.15 5.18 -3.58
CA TRP A 27 15.85 5.78 -3.28
C TRP A 27 15.11 4.96 -2.22
N PHE A 28 14.48 5.66 -1.28
CA PHE A 28 13.62 5.10 -0.24
C PHE A 28 12.15 5.47 -0.55
N GLY A 29 11.19 4.83 0.07
CA GLY A 29 9.75 5.03 -0.22
C GLY A 29 9.02 3.71 -0.51
N HIS A 30 9.67 2.58 -0.22
CA HIS A 30 9.11 1.24 -0.37
C HIS A 30 8.90 0.58 1.00
N GLY A 31 8.15 1.28 1.87
CA GLY A 31 7.91 0.87 3.26
C GLY A 31 8.80 1.56 4.30
N THR A 32 9.76 2.37 3.86
CA THR A 32 10.61 3.23 4.70
C THR A 32 10.92 4.53 3.94
N ASP A 33 11.13 5.64 4.64
CA ASP A 33 11.33 6.96 4.03
C ASP A 33 12.77 7.44 4.06
N ASN A 34 13.67 6.66 4.68
CA ASN A 34 15.06 7.05 4.84
C ASN A 34 16.00 5.84 5.02
N ALA A 35 17.30 6.11 4.87
CA ALA A 35 18.33 5.09 4.95
C ALA A 35 18.46 4.43 6.33
N TRP A 36 18.14 5.13 7.42
CA TRP A 36 18.26 4.59 8.77
C TRP A 36 17.19 3.53 9.05
N ASP A 37 15.95 3.83 8.72
CA ASP A 37 14.84 2.93 8.95
C ASP A 37 14.92 1.69 8.04
N GLU A 38 15.33 1.87 6.76
CA GLU A 38 15.59 0.75 5.87
C GLU A 38 16.76 -0.11 6.36
N ALA A 39 17.85 0.51 6.86
CA ALA A 39 18.98 -0.21 7.43
C ALA A 39 18.59 -0.99 8.69
N LEU A 40 17.76 -0.42 9.55
CA LEU A 40 17.24 -1.10 10.73
C LEU A 40 16.45 -2.35 10.32
N TRP A 41 15.49 -2.18 9.41
CA TRP A 41 14.71 -3.30 8.89
C TRP A 41 15.60 -4.37 8.26
N LEU A 42 16.54 -3.97 7.39
CA LEU A 42 17.49 -4.87 6.74
C LEU A 42 18.32 -5.68 7.76
N VAL A 43 18.89 -5.00 8.75
CA VAL A 43 19.74 -5.65 9.76
C VAL A 43 18.92 -6.59 10.63
N MET A 44 17.73 -6.19 11.07
CA MET A 44 16.85 -7.04 11.87
C MET A 44 16.44 -8.31 11.09
N CYS A 45 16.02 -8.17 9.83
CA CYS A 45 15.68 -9.32 8.99
C CYS A 45 16.88 -10.24 8.76
N ALA A 46 18.04 -9.70 8.36
CA ALA A 46 19.22 -10.50 8.09
C ALA A 46 19.81 -11.19 9.34
N ALA A 47 19.61 -10.58 10.50
CA ALA A 47 20.04 -11.13 11.79
C ALA A 47 18.98 -12.02 12.47
N GLU A 48 17.80 -12.19 11.83
CA GLU A 48 16.67 -12.95 12.37
C GLU A 48 16.19 -12.42 13.73
N ILE A 49 16.23 -11.09 13.91
CA ILE A 49 15.73 -10.39 15.10
C ILE A 49 14.28 -9.98 14.82
N PRO A 50 13.30 -10.37 15.66
CA PRO A 50 11.90 -10.01 15.44
C PRO A 50 11.68 -8.50 15.42
N VAL A 51 11.09 -7.98 14.34
CA VAL A 51 10.75 -6.54 14.19
C VAL A 51 9.66 -6.10 15.19
N SER A 52 8.91 -7.06 15.72
CA SER A 52 7.83 -6.82 16.70
C SER A 52 8.33 -6.57 18.15
N GLU A 53 9.63 -6.64 18.40
CA GLU A 53 10.16 -6.34 19.73
C GLU A 53 9.92 -4.88 20.11
N LYS A 54 9.17 -4.68 21.21
CA LYS A 54 8.86 -3.33 21.73
C LYS A 54 10.10 -2.59 22.25
N VAL A 55 11.18 -3.31 22.53
CA VAL A 55 12.44 -2.76 23.04
C VAL A 55 13.60 -3.38 22.28
N ILE A 56 14.29 -2.57 21.49
CA ILE A 56 15.47 -2.98 20.73
C ILE A 56 16.70 -2.89 21.63
N ASP A 57 17.40 -4.00 21.83
CA ASP A 57 18.73 -3.99 22.48
C ASP A 57 19.82 -3.54 21.50
N TRP A 58 20.04 -2.26 21.44
CA TRP A 58 21.05 -1.65 20.57
C TRP A 58 22.49 -2.10 20.86
N GLN A 59 22.77 -2.66 22.03
CA GLN A 59 24.09 -3.15 22.43
C GLN A 59 24.28 -4.64 22.14
N GLN A 60 23.23 -5.33 21.71
CA GLN A 60 23.32 -6.73 21.29
C GLN A 60 24.41 -6.90 20.22
N ALA A 61 25.38 -7.76 20.48
CA ALA A 61 26.44 -8.08 19.52
C ALA A 61 25.93 -9.14 18.53
N LEU A 62 26.11 -8.89 17.23
CA LEU A 62 25.80 -9.87 16.20
C LEU A 62 26.86 -10.98 16.16
N SER A 63 26.42 -12.22 15.95
CA SER A 63 27.30 -13.32 15.62
C SER A 63 27.98 -13.12 14.26
N THR A 64 29.06 -13.84 14.02
CA THR A 64 29.72 -13.80 12.70
C THR A 64 28.79 -14.19 11.56
N ALA A 65 27.92 -15.18 11.75
CA ALA A 65 26.93 -15.59 10.75
C ALA A 65 25.93 -14.49 10.43
N GLN A 66 25.38 -13.82 11.45
CA GLN A 66 24.47 -12.68 11.28
C GLN A 66 25.17 -11.51 10.58
N GLY A 67 26.40 -11.18 10.97
CA GLY A 67 27.17 -10.11 10.29
C GLY A 67 27.42 -10.42 8.80
N CYS A 68 27.67 -11.68 8.45
CA CYS A 68 27.80 -12.10 7.05
C CYS A 68 26.45 -11.97 6.29
N ALA A 69 25.34 -12.36 6.91
CA ALA A 69 24.01 -12.23 6.32
C ALA A 69 23.63 -10.75 6.08
N VAL A 70 23.89 -9.87 7.06
CA VAL A 70 23.70 -8.41 6.91
C VAL A 70 24.54 -7.88 5.75
N THR A 71 25.83 -8.25 5.67
CA THR A 71 26.71 -7.84 4.58
C THR A 71 26.18 -8.27 3.22
N LYS A 72 25.74 -9.53 3.12
CA LYS A 72 25.18 -10.09 1.87
C LYS A 72 23.94 -9.33 1.43
N LEU A 73 22.96 -9.16 2.32
CA LEU A 73 21.70 -8.50 1.99
C LEU A 73 21.90 -7.01 1.64
N ALA A 74 22.79 -6.31 2.37
CA ALA A 74 23.13 -4.92 2.07
C ALA A 74 23.82 -4.77 0.69
N ASN A 75 24.73 -5.70 0.34
CA ASN A 75 25.33 -5.71 -0.99
C ASN A 75 24.29 -5.96 -2.08
N GLU A 76 23.38 -6.90 -1.86
CA GLU A 76 22.31 -7.24 -2.80
C GLU A 76 21.37 -6.05 -3.02
N ARG A 77 20.95 -5.37 -1.96
CA ARG A 77 20.14 -4.15 -2.05
C ARG A 77 20.82 -3.05 -2.84
N ILE A 78 22.13 -2.82 -2.60
CA ILE A 78 22.92 -1.79 -3.28
C ILE A 78 23.11 -2.15 -4.76
N THR A 79 23.43 -3.39 -5.08
CA THR A 79 23.79 -3.78 -6.46
C THR A 79 22.57 -3.99 -7.35
N SER A 80 21.53 -4.59 -6.83
CA SER A 80 20.29 -4.84 -7.59
C SER A 80 19.37 -3.62 -7.66
N ARG A 81 19.43 -2.73 -6.68
CA ARG A 81 18.51 -1.61 -6.45
C ARG A 81 17.04 -2.05 -6.27
N GLN A 82 16.79 -3.33 -6.07
CA GLN A 82 15.44 -3.83 -5.74
C GLN A 82 15.00 -3.29 -4.39
N PRO A 83 13.72 -2.93 -4.21
CA PRO A 83 13.16 -2.63 -2.90
C PRO A 83 13.50 -3.70 -1.87
N LEU A 84 13.85 -3.28 -0.64
CA LEU A 84 14.18 -4.22 0.42
C LEU A 84 13.06 -5.24 0.66
N ALA A 85 11.81 -4.80 0.58
CA ALA A 85 10.62 -5.65 0.71
C ALA A 85 10.68 -6.89 -0.17
N TYR A 86 11.14 -6.76 -1.42
CA TYR A 86 11.25 -7.91 -2.33
C TYR A 86 12.43 -8.82 -2.02
N LEU A 87 13.53 -8.25 -1.52
CA LEU A 87 14.70 -9.05 -1.14
C LEU A 87 14.43 -9.89 0.11
N VAL A 88 13.59 -9.38 1.03
CA VAL A 88 13.20 -10.11 2.26
C VAL A 88 11.88 -10.86 2.12
N GLY A 89 11.13 -10.62 1.03
CA GLY A 89 9.89 -11.30 0.70
C GLY A 89 8.67 -10.84 1.48
N HIS A 90 8.75 -9.75 2.25
CA HIS A 90 7.62 -9.23 3.02
C HIS A 90 7.68 -7.72 3.21
N ALA A 91 6.52 -7.13 3.53
CA ALA A 91 6.35 -5.72 3.89
C ALA A 91 5.31 -5.59 5.01
N TRP A 92 5.30 -4.43 5.67
CA TRP A 92 4.35 -4.11 6.74
C TRP A 92 3.33 -3.09 6.27
N PHE A 93 2.06 -3.31 6.63
CA PHE A 93 0.97 -2.40 6.35
C PHE A 93 -0.07 -2.49 7.46
N ALA A 94 -0.55 -1.35 7.98
CA ALA A 94 -1.56 -1.30 9.05
C ALA A 94 -1.20 -2.17 10.28
N GLY A 95 0.09 -2.35 10.58
CA GLY A 95 0.58 -3.20 11.67
C GLY A 95 0.66 -4.70 11.35
N TYR A 96 0.29 -5.12 10.16
CA TYR A 96 0.30 -6.51 9.69
C TYR A 96 1.43 -6.77 8.69
N CYS A 97 1.93 -8.01 8.64
CA CYS A 97 3.02 -8.43 7.76
C CYS A 97 2.48 -9.19 6.55
N PHE A 98 2.78 -8.73 5.34
CA PHE A 98 2.31 -9.28 4.07
C PHE A 98 3.45 -9.84 3.24
N ASP A 99 3.24 -10.97 2.59
CA ASP A 99 4.14 -11.50 1.58
C ASP A 99 4.06 -10.62 0.32
N VAL A 100 5.22 -10.25 -0.23
CA VAL A 100 5.31 -9.42 -1.43
C VAL A 100 6.47 -9.86 -2.32
N ASP A 101 6.29 -9.68 -3.63
CA ASP A 101 7.32 -9.80 -4.64
C ASP A 101 7.02 -8.86 -5.83
N SER A 102 7.80 -8.96 -6.91
CA SER A 102 7.69 -8.08 -8.09
C SER A 102 6.35 -8.15 -8.84
N ARG A 103 5.42 -8.99 -8.43
CA ARG A 103 4.05 -9.09 -9.01
C ARG A 103 3.09 -8.05 -8.44
N VAL A 104 3.41 -7.45 -7.29
CA VAL A 104 2.56 -6.48 -6.58
C VAL A 104 3.36 -5.25 -6.16
N ILE A 105 2.69 -4.11 -6.03
CA ILE A 105 3.29 -2.92 -5.41
C ILE A 105 3.62 -3.22 -3.94
N VAL A 106 4.72 -2.67 -3.42
CA VAL A 106 5.01 -2.73 -1.98
C VAL A 106 3.95 -1.95 -1.22
N PRO A 107 3.24 -2.54 -0.23
CA PRO A 107 2.22 -1.85 0.56
C PRO A 107 2.75 -0.57 1.22
N ARG A 108 2.14 0.58 0.90
CA ARG A 108 2.49 1.90 1.44
C ARG A 108 1.36 2.93 1.39
N SER A 109 0.12 2.44 1.26
CA SER A 109 -1.07 3.28 1.17
C SER A 109 -1.34 4.00 2.50
N HIS A 110 -1.73 5.27 2.41
CA HIS A 110 -2.20 6.06 3.55
C HIS A 110 -3.54 5.58 4.10
N LEU A 111 -4.29 4.77 3.34
CA LEU A 111 -5.54 4.14 3.82
C LEU A 111 -5.32 3.27 5.06
N GLY A 112 -4.12 2.71 5.25
CA GLY A 112 -3.81 1.85 6.40
C GLY A 112 -4.04 2.54 7.75
N GLU A 113 -3.64 3.79 7.91
CA GLU A 113 -3.83 4.56 9.15
C GLU A 113 -5.32 4.73 9.45
N TRP A 114 -6.11 5.11 8.44
CA TRP A 114 -7.55 5.31 8.58
C TRP A 114 -8.32 4.01 8.81
N ILE A 115 -7.89 2.90 8.21
CA ILE A 115 -8.51 1.59 8.43
C ILE A 115 -8.29 1.12 9.88
N VAL A 116 -7.10 1.28 10.44
CA VAL A 116 -6.79 0.94 11.85
C VAL A 116 -7.66 1.75 12.81
N GLU A 117 -7.96 3.01 12.49
CA GLU A 117 -8.87 3.87 13.25
C GLU A 117 -10.36 3.63 12.89
N GLN A 118 -10.63 2.58 12.09
CA GLN A 118 -11.97 2.20 11.63
C GLN A 118 -12.72 3.35 10.93
N LEU A 119 -11.98 4.23 10.25
CA LEU A 119 -12.50 5.38 9.49
C LEU A 119 -13.34 6.37 10.33
N ARG A 120 -13.11 6.41 11.64
CA ARG A 120 -13.80 7.38 12.54
C ARG A 120 -13.27 8.80 12.30
N PRO A 121 -14.11 9.83 12.40
CA PRO A 121 -15.55 9.82 12.71
C PRO A 121 -16.48 9.72 11.48
N TRP A 122 -15.94 9.38 10.30
CA TRP A 122 -16.62 9.50 8.99
C TRP A 122 -17.70 8.43 8.79
N LEU A 123 -17.57 7.29 9.44
CA LEU A 123 -18.58 6.22 9.41
C LEU A 123 -18.72 5.53 10.76
N ASP A 124 -19.84 4.85 10.96
CA ASP A 124 -20.03 3.93 12.08
C ASP A 124 -19.47 2.56 11.71
N PRO A 125 -18.39 2.09 12.36
CA PRO A 125 -17.80 0.78 12.05
C PRO A 125 -18.78 -0.40 12.12
N ALA A 126 -19.78 -0.33 13.00
CA ALA A 126 -20.78 -1.38 13.13
C ALA A 126 -21.74 -1.46 11.94
N SER A 127 -21.78 -0.42 11.10
CA SER A 127 -22.61 -0.41 9.88
C SER A 127 -21.91 -1.04 8.67
N VAL A 128 -20.62 -1.36 8.77
CA VAL A 128 -19.84 -1.95 7.66
C VAL A 128 -19.91 -3.46 7.74
N THR A 129 -20.76 -4.06 6.92
CA THR A 129 -20.94 -5.51 6.79
C THR A 129 -20.46 -6.05 5.45
N GLU A 130 -20.51 -5.23 4.41
CA GLU A 130 -20.04 -5.56 3.05
C GLU A 130 -19.05 -4.47 2.59
N ALA A 131 -17.79 -4.83 2.41
CA ALA A 131 -16.74 -3.93 1.94
C ALA A 131 -16.13 -4.40 0.62
N LEU A 132 -15.57 -3.46 -0.12
CA LEU A 132 -14.91 -3.71 -1.40
C LEU A 132 -13.56 -3.00 -1.45
N ASP A 133 -12.53 -3.73 -1.84
CA ASP A 133 -11.19 -3.20 -2.16
C ASP A 133 -10.94 -3.32 -3.66
N LEU A 134 -10.79 -2.19 -4.35
CA LEU A 134 -10.49 -2.12 -5.78
C LEU A 134 -9.01 -1.87 -6.00
N CYS A 135 -8.42 -2.55 -7.00
CA CYS A 135 -6.98 -2.55 -7.28
C CYS A 135 -6.18 -3.11 -6.09
N THR A 136 -6.61 -4.28 -5.61
CA THR A 136 -6.17 -4.84 -4.30
C THR A 136 -4.69 -5.18 -4.21
N GLY A 137 -4.00 -5.42 -5.34
CA GLY A 137 -2.58 -5.75 -5.38
C GLY A 137 -2.23 -6.98 -4.53
N SER A 138 -1.49 -6.77 -3.44
CA SER A 138 -1.12 -7.84 -2.49
C SER A 138 -2.27 -8.27 -1.56
N GLY A 139 -3.44 -7.65 -1.65
CA GLY A 139 -4.57 -7.89 -0.73
C GLY A 139 -4.46 -7.14 0.60
N CYS A 140 -3.47 -6.28 0.77
CA CYS A 140 -3.17 -5.68 2.08
C CYS A 140 -4.31 -4.82 2.61
N ILE A 141 -5.00 -4.04 1.76
CA ILE A 141 -6.15 -3.22 2.15
C ILE A 141 -7.35 -4.12 2.47
N ALA A 142 -7.69 -5.06 1.60
CA ALA A 142 -8.80 -6.00 1.82
C ALA A 142 -8.66 -6.78 3.14
N ILE A 143 -7.44 -7.29 3.40
CA ILE A 143 -7.15 -8.05 4.61
C ILE A 143 -7.20 -7.14 5.86
N ALA A 144 -6.63 -5.94 5.78
CA ALA A 144 -6.71 -4.97 6.87
C ALA A 144 -8.16 -4.61 7.19
N LEU A 145 -9.01 -4.38 6.17
CA LEU A 145 -10.45 -4.19 6.34
C LEU A 145 -11.10 -5.37 7.06
N ALA A 146 -10.82 -6.60 6.64
CA ALA A 146 -11.38 -7.79 7.27
C ALA A 146 -10.93 -7.96 8.74
N LEU A 147 -9.72 -7.53 9.10
CA LEU A 147 -9.20 -7.63 10.46
C LEU A 147 -9.72 -6.53 11.38
N GLU A 148 -9.85 -5.29 10.88
CA GLU A 148 -10.32 -4.13 11.65
C GLU A 148 -11.84 -4.01 11.71
N PHE A 149 -12.56 -4.62 10.76
CA PHE A 149 -14.02 -4.71 10.72
C PHE A 149 -14.46 -6.18 10.81
N PRO A 150 -14.52 -6.78 12.00
CA PRO A 150 -14.69 -8.22 12.17
C PRO A 150 -15.99 -8.79 11.63
N GLU A 151 -17.03 -7.97 11.49
CA GLU A 151 -18.33 -8.38 10.92
C GLU A 151 -18.37 -8.22 9.39
N ALA A 152 -17.36 -7.57 8.79
CA ALA A 152 -17.36 -7.30 7.36
C ALA A 152 -16.94 -8.52 6.54
N ARG A 153 -17.67 -8.76 5.43
CA ARG A 153 -17.20 -9.53 4.28
C ARG A 153 -16.54 -8.56 3.31
N VAL A 154 -15.41 -8.94 2.78
CA VAL A 154 -14.64 -8.09 1.90
C VAL A 154 -14.46 -8.78 0.55
N ASP A 155 -14.98 -8.16 -0.50
CA ASP A 155 -14.63 -8.51 -1.86
C ASP A 155 -13.41 -7.68 -2.28
N ALA A 156 -12.53 -8.26 -3.09
CA ALA A 156 -11.36 -7.56 -3.58
C ALA A 156 -11.14 -7.86 -5.06
N THR A 157 -10.92 -6.82 -5.85
CA THR A 157 -10.72 -6.98 -7.30
C THR A 157 -9.35 -6.49 -7.73
N ASP A 158 -8.76 -7.16 -8.71
CA ASP A 158 -7.56 -6.71 -9.41
C ASP A 158 -7.57 -7.17 -10.86
N LEU A 159 -7.02 -6.34 -11.76
CA LEU A 159 -6.87 -6.67 -13.16
C LEU A 159 -5.77 -7.72 -13.39
N SER A 160 -4.81 -7.82 -12.47
CA SER A 160 -3.67 -8.71 -12.54
C SER A 160 -3.95 -10.05 -11.83
N ALA A 161 -4.17 -11.11 -12.60
CA ALA A 161 -4.22 -12.47 -12.06
C ALA A 161 -2.98 -12.83 -11.22
N GLN A 162 -1.82 -12.26 -11.55
CA GLN A 162 -0.58 -12.49 -10.82
C GLN A 162 -0.57 -11.79 -9.45
N ALA A 163 -1.15 -10.60 -9.36
CA ALA A 163 -1.34 -9.93 -8.07
C ALA A 163 -2.29 -10.74 -7.17
N LEU A 164 -3.38 -11.27 -7.73
CA LEU A 164 -4.32 -12.09 -6.99
C LEU A 164 -3.73 -13.39 -6.46
N VAL A 165 -2.69 -13.95 -7.09
CA VAL A 165 -1.95 -15.08 -6.51
C VAL A 165 -1.26 -14.67 -5.22
N VAL A 166 -0.62 -13.49 -5.18
CA VAL A 166 0.01 -12.97 -3.95
C VAL A 166 -1.05 -12.63 -2.90
N ALA A 167 -2.14 -11.98 -3.33
CA ALA A 167 -3.26 -11.66 -2.44
C ALA A 167 -3.84 -12.91 -1.77
N ASN A 168 -4.04 -13.99 -2.53
CA ASN A 168 -4.54 -15.26 -1.98
C ASN A 168 -3.60 -15.86 -0.93
N GLN A 169 -2.27 -15.83 -1.17
CA GLN A 169 -1.29 -16.26 -0.18
C GLN A 169 -1.40 -15.46 1.12
N ASN A 170 -1.60 -14.13 1.01
CA ASN A 170 -1.79 -13.27 2.16
C ASN A 170 -3.14 -13.53 2.87
N VAL A 171 -4.24 -13.76 2.13
CA VAL A 171 -5.54 -14.13 2.70
C VAL A 171 -5.44 -15.41 3.53
N GLU A 172 -4.76 -16.43 3.00
CA GLU A 172 -4.50 -17.69 3.71
C GLU A 172 -3.61 -17.48 4.95
N ARG A 173 -2.53 -16.71 4.79
CA ARG A 173 -1.59 -16.39 5.88
C ARG A 173 -2.27 -15.71 7.06
N HIS A 174 -3.20 -14.78 6.79
CA HIS A 174 -3.93 -14.03 7.82
C HIS A 174 -5.18 -14.75 8.33
N GLY A 175 -5.54 -15.91 7.76
CA GLY A 175 -6.66 -16.73 8.21
C GLY A 175 -8.03 -16.10 7.98
N VAL A 176 -8.18 -15.29 6.91
CA VAL A 176 -9.44 -14.58 6.59
C VAL A 176 -10.11 -15.09 5.30
N THR A 177 -9.84 -16.32 4.92
CA THR A 177 -10.37 -16.96 3.70
C THR A 177 -11.89 -17.10 3.65
N ASP A 178 -12.55 -17.09 4.78
CA ASP A 178 -14.00 -17.13 4.92
C ASP A 178 -14.66 -15.77 4.72
N ARG A 179 -13.90 -14.68 4.78
CA ARG A 179 -14.41 -13.31 4.71
C ARG A 179 -13.84 -12.46 3.57
N VAL A 180 -12.66 -12.80 3.03
CA VAL A 180 -12.05 -12.08 1.91
C VAL A 180 -12.15 -12.91 0.64
N HIS A 181 -12.82 -12.37 -0.39
CA HIS A 181 -13.03 -13.03 -1.66
C HIS A 181 -12.39 -12.23 -2.80
N LEU A 182 -11.55 -12.90 -3.58
CA LEU A 182 -10.76 -12.29 -4.64
C LEU A 182 -11.40 -12.52 -6.02
N PHE A 183 -11.44 -11.48 -6.84
CA PHE A 183 -12.03 -11.52 -8.19
C PHE A 183 -11.07 -10.89 -9.21
N GLU A 184 -10.79 -11.62 -10.28
CA GLU A 184 -10.04 -11.08 -11.42
C GLU A 184 -10.98 -10.28 -12.32
N GLY A 185 -10.61 -9.03 -12.60
CA GLY A 185 -11.34 -8.17 -13.51
C GLY A 185 -11.07 -6.68 -13.33
N ASP A 186 -11.66 -5.90 -14.19
CA ASP A 186 -11.46 -4.46 -14.25
C ASP A 186 -12.46 -3.72 -13.36
N LEU A 187 -11.95 -3.16 -12.26
CA LEU A 187 -12.72 -2.40 -11.26
C LEU A 187 -13.97 -3.15 -10.79
N LEU A 188 -15.14 -2.63 -11.14
CA LEU A 188 -16.46 -3.14 -10.70
C LEU A 188 -17.06 -4.22 -11.62
N GLU A 189 -16.42 -4.53 -12.77
CA GLU A 189 -16.97 -5.48 -13.75
C GLU A 189 -17.26 -6.87 -13.16
N PRO A 190 -16.34 -7.52 -12.40
CA PRO A 190 -16.56 -8.89 -11.94
C PRO A 190 -17.58 -9.02 -10.80
N ILE A 191 -18.06 -7.88 -10.26
CA ILE A 191 -18.91 -7.82 -9.08
C ILE A 191 -20.17 -6.96 -9.31
N SER A 192 -20.66 -6.92 -10.57
CA SER A 192 -21.71 -6.00 -11.05
C SER A 192 -23.02 -6.03 -10.27
N ASP A 193 -23.37 -7.14 -9.63
CA ASP A 193 -24.67 -7.35 -8.96
C ASP A 193 -24.61 -7.17 -7.43
N ARG A 194 -23.47 -6.69 -6.88
CA ARG A 194 -23.27 -6.55 -5.43
C ARG A 194 -23.39 -5.11 -4.96
N CYS A 195 -23.75 -4.95 -3.69
CA CYS A 195 -23.82 -3.65 -3.01
C CYS A 195 -22.89 -3.66 -1.79
N TYR A 196 -22.26 -2.51 -1.50
CA TYR A 196 -21.28 -2.37 -0.44
C TYR A 196 -21.59 -1.18 0.47
N ASP A 197 -21.26 -1.34 1.75
CA ASP A 197 -21.32 -0.26 2.75
C ASP A 197 -20.06 0.61 2.68
N LEU A 198 -18.95 0.01 2.24
CA LEU A 198 -17.65 0.68 2.10
C LEU A 198 -16.95 0.21 0.82
N ILE A 199 -16.58 1.15 -0.04
CA ILE A 199 -15.71 0.90 -1.20
C ILE A 199 -14.41 1.66 -0.98
N VAL A 200 -13.30 0.96 -1.08
CA VAL A 200 -11.96 1.53 -0.95
C VAL A 200 -11.18 1.26 -2.22
N CYS A 201 -10.40 2.22 -2.66
CA CYS A 201 -9.56 2.09 -3.83
C CYS A 201 -8.23 2.84 -3.65
N ASN A 202 -7.12 2.15 -3.89
CA ASN A 202 -5.84 2.79 -4.14
C ASN A 202 -5.47 2.53 -5.62
N PRO A 203 -6.00 3.32 -6.56
CA PRO A 203 -5.80 3.11 -7.98
C PRO A 203 -4.40 3.56 -8.41
N PRO A 204 -3.91 3.16 -9.58
CA PRO A 204 -2.76 3.81 -10.19
C PRO A 204 -3.10 5.27 -10.50
N TYR A 205 -2.33 6.20 -9.93
CA TYR A 205 -2.56 7.66 -10.02
C TYR A 205 -1.32 8.46 -10.45
N VAL A 206 -0.24 7.79 -10.86
CA VAL A 206 0.97 8.49 -11.32
C VAL A 206 0.80 8.91 -12.78
N ASP A 207 0.97 10.20 -13.06
CA ASP A 207 0.90 10.77 -14.40
C ASP A 207 2.06 10.32 -15.30
N ALA A 208 1.91 10.50 -16.61
CA ALA A 208 2.87 10.01 -17.60
C ALA A 208 4.25 10.70 -17.50
N GLU A 209 4.31 11.97 -17.10
CA GLU A 209 5.56 12.72 -16.94
C GLU A 209 6.35 12.20 -15.74
N THR A 210 5.68 12.03 -14.61
CA THR A 210 6.24 11.45 -13.39
C THR A 210 6.69 10.01 -13.64
N MET A 211 5.89 9.18 -14.34
CA MET A 211 6.27 7.81 -14.71
C MET A 211 7.60 7.74 -15.46
N ALA A 212 7.88 8.70 -16.34
CA ALA A 212 9.12 8.73 -17.12
C ALA A 212 10.35 9.03 -16.27
N THR A 213 10.19 9.67 -15.12
CA THR A 213 11.26 10.15 -14.23
C THR A 213 11.40 9.35 -12.94
N LEU A 214 10.59 8.32 -12.74
CA LEU A 214 10.64 7.48 -11.53
C LEU A 214 12.05 6.93 -11.28
N PRO A 215 12.51 6.93 -10.03
CA PRO A 215 13.76 6.30 -9.61
C PRO A 215 13.85 4.83 -10.04
N THR A 216 15.08 4.34 -10.15
CA THR A 216 15.34 2.96 -10.63
C THR A 216 14.62 1.90 -9.77
N GLU A 217 14.50 2.14 -8.48
CA GLU A 217 13.87 1.23 -7.52
C GLU A 217 12.41 0.95 -7.89
N TYR A 218 11.66 1.95 -8.35
CA TYR A 218 10.26 1.78 -8.79
C TYR A 218 10.09 0.92 -10.03
N ARG A 219 11.16 0.76 -10.85
CA ARG A 219 11.11 -0.08 -12.06
C ARG A 219 11.09 -1.57 -11.77
N HIS A 220 11.33 -1.95 -10.52
CA HIS A 220 11.19 -3.35 -10.06
C HIS A 220 9.75 -3.71 -9.69
N GLU A 221 8.89 -2.70 -9.51
CA GLU A 221 7.48 -2.88 -9.23
C GLU A 221 6.67 -2.92 -10.55
N PRO A 222 5.47 -3.53 -10.56
CA PRO A 222 4.67 -3.63 -11.79
C PRO A 222 4.19 -2.24 -12.22
N ALA A 223 4.51 -1.82 -13.45
CA ALA A 223 4.16 -0.50 -13.97
C ALA A 223 2.65 -0.22 -13.95
N ILE A 224 1.82 -1.26 -14.09
CA ILE A 224 0.35 -1.16 -14.02
C ILE A 224 -0.14 -0.62 -12.68
N ALA A 225 0.63 -0.82 -11.59
CA ALA A 225 0.26 -0.33 -10.26
C ALA A 225 0.47 1.19 -10.08
N PHE A 226 1.11 1.85 -11.06
CA PHE A 226 1.38 3.28 -11.02
C PHE A 226 0.69 4.07 -12.09
N ALA A 227 0.59 3.52 -13.31
CA ALA A 227 0.23 4.25 -14.52
C ALA A 227 -1.21 4.77 -14.49
N GLY A 228 -1.39 6.00 -14.02
CA GLY A 228 -2.67 6.71 -13.94
C GLY A 228 -3.10 7.41 -15.23
N GLY A 229 -2.34 7.26 -16.32
CA GLY A 229 -2.60 7.93 -17.59
C GLY A 229 -1.89 9.29 -17.71
N GLU A 230 -2.39 10.16 -18.58
CA GLU A 230 -1.72 11.43 -18.91
C GLU A 230 -1.63 12.36 -17.69
N ASP A 231 -2.70 12.44 -16.90
CA ASP A 231 -2.82 13.33 -15.73
C ASP A 231 -3.02 12.61 -14.39
N GLY A 232 -2.82 11.28 -14.36
CA GLY A 232 -2.98 10.47 -13.16
C GLY A 232 -4.42 10.10 -12.80
N LEU A 233 -5.43 10.53 -13.55
CA LEU A 233 -6.84 10.37 -13.19
C LEU A 233 -7.62 9.34 -14.01
N THR A 234 -6.98 8.59 -14.92
CA THR A 234 -7.70 7.68 -15.83
C THR A 234 -8.58 6.68 -15.09
N VAL A 235 -8.03 6.02 -14.04
CA VAL A 235 -8.79 5.04 -13.25
C VAL A 235 -9.81 5.72 -12.34
N VAL A 236 -9.46 6.86 -11.75
CA VAL A 236 -10.36 7.65 -10.90
C VAL A 236 -11.59 8.11 -11.68
N ARG A 237 -11.41 8.61 -12.94
CA ARG A 237 -12.53 8.99 -13.81
C ARG A 237 -13.48 7.82 -14.07
N ARG A 238 -12.94 6.67 -14.42
CA ARG A 238 -13.74 5.46 -14.64
C ARG A 238 -14.48 5.04 -13.38
N LEU A 239 -13.78 4.99 -12.26
CA LEU A 239 -14.40 4.64 -10.98
C LEU A 239 -15.56 5.56 -10.60
N LEU A 240 -15.38 6.88 -10.76
CA LEU A 240 -16.44 7.85 -10.47
C LEU A 240 -17.59 7.81 -11.50
N ALA A 241 -17.30 7.54 -12.77
CA ALA A 241 -18.32 7.42 -13.81
C ALA A 241 -19.15 6.13 -13.66
N ASP A 242 -18.47 5.00 -13.36
CA ASP A 242 -19.07 3.67 -13.27
C ASP A 242 -19.56 3.34 -11.84
N GLY A 243 -19.07 4.11 -10.85
CA GLY A 243 -19.45 3.99 -9.44
C GLY A 243 -20.92 4.34 -9.23
N GLU A 244 -21.81 3.53 -9.83
CA GLU A 244 -23.25 3.75 -9.67
C GLU A 244 -23.61 3.78 -8.18
N PRO A 245 -24.36 4.79 -7.73
CA PRO A 245 -24.90 4.85 -6.37
C PRO A 245 -25.72 3.61 -5.97
N ARG A 246 -26.13 2.80 -6.95
CA ARG A 246 -26.82 1.52 -6.74
C ARG A 246 -25.93 0.46 -6.08
N ARG A 247 -24.62 0.54 -6.26
CA ARG A 247 -23.64 -0.41 -5.68
C ARG A 247 -23.23 -0.07 -4.26
N MET A 248 -23.73 1.05 -3.73
CA MET A 248 -23.48 1.46 -2.35
C MET A 248 -24.75 1.28 -1.53
N GLY A 249 -24.75 0.38 -0.55
CA GLY A 249 -25.88 0.09 0.35
C GLY A 249 -26.41 1.31 1.11
N GLY A 250 -25.58 2.23 1.42
CA GLY A 250 -25.80 3.46 2.21
C GLY A 250 -24.45 4.09 2.55
N GLY A 251 -23.39 3.53 1.96
CA GLY A 251 -22.02 3.64 2.42
C GLY A 251 -21.19 4.77 1.80
N SER A 252 -19.87 4.60 1.87
CA SER A 252 -18.88 5.59 1.47
C SER A 252 -17.89 5.02 0.46
N LEU A 253 -17.42 5.88 -0.44
CA LEU A 253 -16.31 5.62 -1.34
C LEU A 253 -15.08 6.38 -0.86
N LEU A 254 -13.98 5.67 -0.62
CA LEU A 254 -12.68 6.24 -0.30
C LEU A 254 -11.70 5.92 -1.43
N VAL A 255 -11.04 6.95 -1.94
CA VAL A 255 -10.06 6.79 -3.01
C VAL A 255 -8.78 7.52 -2.66
N GLU A 256 -7.69 6.78 -2.61
CA GLU A 256 -6.36 7.38 -2.51
C GLU A 256 -5.92 7.90 -3.89
N VAL A 257 -5.43 9.12 -3.91
CA VAL A 257 -4.94 9.77 -5.13
C VAL A 257 -3.57 10.42 -4.92
N GLY A 258 -3.05 10.37 -3.70
CA GLY A 258 -1.71 10.87 -3.38
C GLY A 258 -1.44 12.25 -3.96
N ALA A 259 -0.37 12.39 -4.72
CA ALA A 259 0.02 13.66 -5.34
C ALA A 259 -0.97 14.19 -6.39
N ALA A 260 -1.92 13.38 -6.88
CA ALA A 260 -2.92 13.80 -7.85
C ALA A 260 -4.15 14.51 -7.23
N ALA A 261 -4.13 14.82 -5.92
CA ALA A 261 -5.25 15.50 -5.25
C ALA A 261 -5.63 16.84 -5.90
N SER A 262 -4.65 17.64 -6.29
CA SER A 262 -4.89 18.93 -6.97
C SER A 262 -5.53 18.73 -8.36
N GLN A 263 -5.18 17.68 -9.07
CA GLN A 263 -5.78 17.32 -10.36
C GLN A 263 -7.24 16.90 -10.19
N VAL A 264 -7.59 16.19 -9.10
CA VAL A 264 -8.98 15.86 -8.76
C VAL A 264 -9.80 17.12 -8.54
N GLU A 265 -9.30 18.08 -7.76
CA GLU A 265 -9.99 19.35 -7.53
C GLU A 265 -10.17 20.19 -8.82
N LEU A 266 -9.16 20.17 -9.70
CA LEU A 266 -9.25 20.85 -11.00
C LEU A 266 -10.24 20.19 -11.94
N ALA A 267 -10.30 18.85 -11.94
CA ALA A 267 -11.22 18.10 -12.80
C ALA A 267 -12.68 18.27 -12.36
N TRP A 268 -12.94 18.40 -11.05
CA TRP A 268 -14.29 18.48 -10.50
C TRP A 268 -14.42 19.60 -9.44
N PRO A 269 -14.23 20.89 -9.81
CA PRO A 269 -14.13 22.02 -8.87
C PRO A 269 -15.41 22.32 -8.09
N THR A 270 -16.53 21.70 -8.46
CA THR A 270 -17.84 21.90 -7.80
C THR A 270 -18.33 20.66 -7.06
N VAL A 271 -17.49 19.62 -6.93
CA VAL A 271 -17.76 18.45 -6.11
C VAL A 271 -17.16 18.67 -4.73
N PRO A 272 -17.93 18.57 -3.65
CA PRO A 272 -17.40 18.81 -2.31
C PRO A 272 -16.74 17.55 -1.74
N PHE A 273 -15.56 17.21 -2.25
CA PHE A 273 -14.79 16.09 -1.71
C PHE A 273 -14.45 16.34 -0.23
N THR A 274 -14.67 15.34 0.61
CA THR A 274 -14.11 15.33 1.96
C THR A 274 -12.70 14.75 1.89
N TRP A 275 -11.70 15.57 2.21
CA TRP A 275 -10.31 15.17 2.15
C TRP A 275 -9.80 14.60 3.48
N LEU A 276 -9.22 13.41 3.44
CA LEU A 276 -8.45 12.84 4.52
C LEU A 276 -6.97 13.12 4.24
N VAL A 277 -6.28 13.57 5.29
CA VAL A 277 -4.89 14.02 5.17
C VAL A 277 -3.92 12.95 5.66
N SER A 278 -2.73 12.89 5.07
CA SER A 278 -1.62 12.09 5.57
C SER A 278 -1.02 12.68 6.86
N GLY A 279 -0.13 11.96 7.51
CA GLY A 279 0.54 12.40 8.74
C GLY A 279 1.30 13.72 8.62
N ASN A 280 1.67 14.16 7.40
CA ASN A 280 2.28 15.47 7.11
C ASN A 280 1.24 16.57 6.78
N GLY A 281 -0.06 16.26 6.83
CA GLY A 281 -1.15 17.20 6.60
C GLY A 281 -1.53 17.44 5.13
N GLU A 282 -0.98 16.64 4.20
CA GLU A 282 -1.36 16.75 2.78
C GLU A 282 -2.63 15.95 2.48
N PRO A 283 -3.56 16.49 1.65
CA PRO A 283 -4.73 15.74 1.20
C PRO A 283 -4.28 14.63 0.25
N VAL A 284 -4.59 13.40 0.59
CA VAL A 284 -4.14 12.22 -0.18
C VAL A 284 -5.26 11.24 -0.48
N ILE A 285 -6.37 11.28 0.27
CA ILE A 285 -7.53 10.42 0.09
C ILE A 285 -8.77 11.30 0.04
N PHE A 286 -9.66 11.08 -0.89
CA PHE A 286 -10.99 11.68 -0.84
C PHE A 286 -12.04 10.66 -0.43
N LEU A 287 -13.05 11.17 0.27
CA LEU A 287 -14.25 10.45 0.66
C LEU A 287 -15.46 11.11 0.00
N LEU A 288 -16.33 10.28 -0.56
CA LEU A 288 -17.67 10.65 -1.02
C LEU A 288 -18.70 9.68 -0.43
N SER A 289 -19.76 10.23 0.15
CA SER A 289 -20.93 9.46 0.51
C SER A 289 -21.73 9.04 -0.74
N LYS A 290 -22.57 8.03 -0.60
CA LYS A 290 -23.52 7.63 -1.64
C LYS A 290 -24.37 8.80 -2.15
N GLU A 291 -24.81 9.66 -1.25
CA GLU A 291 -25.66 10.81 -1.60
C GLU A 291 -24.90 11.82 -2.45
N GLU A 292 -23.63 12.13 -2.08
CA GLU A 292 -22.76 13.01 -2.86
C GLU A 292 -22.45 12.43 -4.22
N LEU A 293 -22.11 11.14 -4.29
CA LEU A 293 -21.93 10.43 -5.57
C LEU A 293 -23.16 10.56 -6.46
N ARG A 294 -24.35 10.28 -5.93
CA ARG A 294 -25.61 10.40 -6.67
C ARG A 294 -25.90 11.83 -7.15
N LEU A 295 -25.67 12.81 -6.29
CA LEU A 295 -25.90 14.23 -6.59
C LEU A 295 -24.99 14.70 -7.73
N HIS A 296 -23.75 14.25 -7.75
CA HIS A 296 -22.74 14.70 -8.69
C HIS A 296 -22.47 13.75 -9.86
N GLN A 297 -23.17 12.61 -9.98
CA GLN A 297 -23.00 11.60 -11.04
C GLN A 297 -22.93 12.22 -12.45
N HIS A 298 -23.78 13.21 -12.73
CA HIS A 298 -23.81 13.88 -14.03
C HIS A 298 -22.54 14.67 -14.38
N LYS A 299 -21.68 14.96 -13.40
CA LYS A 299 -20.39 15.63 -13.57
C LYS A 299 -19.29 14.62 -13.87
N PHE A 300 -19.38 13.42 -13.32
CA PHE A 300 -18.39 12.35 -13.53
C PHE A 300 -18.51 11.73 -14.92
N ALA A 301 -19.71 11.63 -15.47
CA ALA A 301 -19.96 11.08 -16.80
C ALA A 301 -19.49 11.97 -17.99
N LYS A 302 -18.99 13.17 -17.73
CA LYS A 302 -18.60 14.16 -18.75
C LYS A 302 -17.09 14.35 -18.92
N CYS A 303 -16.28 13.68 -18.10
CA CYS A 303 -14.82 13.87 -18.08
C CYS A 303 -14.07 12.78 -18.82
#